data_88a5286c75d0cad9a87370743742603f
#
_entry.id   88a5286c75d0cad9a87370743742603f
#
_cell.length_a   1.000
_cell.length_b   1.000
_cell.length_c   1.000
_cell.angle_alpha   90.00
_cell.angle_beta   90.00
_cell.angle_gamma   90.00
#
_symmetry.space_group_name_H-M   'P 1'
#
loop_
_entity.id
_entity.type
_entity.pdbx_description
1 polymer ?
#
loop_
_entity_poly.entity_id
_entity_poly.type
_entity_poly.pdbx_seq_one_letter_code
_entity_poly.pdbx_strand_id
1 'polypeptide(L)'
;PENTDAKTVHLFDTRTRKEILLDDVENIEFYNSDQALSYQKADSTGNMKTILMELPSGIKKEWEYKESFRPVNGTPYSVSVTNVPKDTVNHVPSFNRLVVRHLKTGTAFQIDSIGYYTLYNEGRSIIFVRRQAKGNALCYGPLTGPYQTIYQSAVKKEPVSFSLDTKLMTGEFSIKDSLWYN
;
A
#
# COMPACT_ATOMS: atom_id res chain seq x y z
N PRO A 1 -27.89 27.34 6.24
CA PRO A 1 -26.46 27.32 6.01
C PRO A 1 -25.85 26.59 7.19
N GLU A 2 -25.55 25.29 6.96
CA GLU A 2 -24.85 24.48 7.96
C GLU A 2 -23.42 25.03 8.04
N ASN A 3 -23.09 25.49 9.23
CA ASN A 3 -21.76 25.94 9.60
C ASN A 3 -20.91 24.66 9.67
N THR A 4 -20.31 24.24 8.56
CA THR A 4 -19.29 23.21 8.56
C THR A 4 -18.06 23.86 9.20
N ASP A 5 -17.86 23.60 10.50
CA ASP A 5 -16.65 23.99 11.20
C ASP A 5 -15.45 23.45 10.42
N ALA A 6 -14.71 24.34 9.77
CA ALA A 6 -13.49 24.02 9.08
C ALA A 6 -12.52 23.38 10.10
N LYS A 7 -12.15 22.13 9.87
CA LYS A 7 -11.23 21.40 10.76
C LYS A 7 -9.81 21.83 10.44
N THR A 8 -9.24 22.66 11.31
CA THR A 8 -7.81 22.98 11.25
C THR A 8 -7.04 22.05 12.18
N VAL A 9 -6.02 21.42 11.65
CA VAL A 9 -5.10 20.59 12.43
C VAL A 9 -3.80 21.35 12.65
N HIS A 10 -3.41 21.44 13.90
CA HIS A 10 -2.20 22.10 14.35
C HIS A 10 -1.10 21.06 14.55
N LEU A 11 -0.03 21.13 13.76
CA LEU A 11 1.16 20.32 13.93
C LEU A 11 2.24 21.17 14.61
N PHE A 12 2.65 20.78 15.79
CA PHE A 12 3.65 21.50 16.55
C PHE A 12 4.95 20.68 16.65
N ASP A 13 6.03 21.21 16.11
CA ASP A 13 7.37 20.65 16.29
C ASP A 13 7.94 21.13 17.65
N THR A 14 7.97 20.22 18.61
CA THR A 14 8.44 20.51 19.98
C THR A 14 9.91 20.91 20.05
N ARG A 15 10.72 20.47 19.09
CA ARG A 15 12.15 20.76 19.04
C ARG A 15 12.44 22.16 18.47
N THR A 16 11.79 22.50 17.35
CA THR A 16 12.01 23.79 16.67
C THR A 16 11.02 24.85 17.10
N ARG A 17 9.98 24.48 17.88
CA ARG A 17 8.85 25.34 18.27
C ARG A 17 8.10 25.97 17.09
N LYS A 18 8.16 25.34 15.94
CA LYS A 18 7.41 25.76 14.74
C LYS A 18 6.06 25.06 14.70
N GLU A 19 5.08 25.80 14.24
CA GLU A 19 3.73 25.31 14.00
C GLU A 19 3.45 25.27 12.50
N ILE A 20 2.76 24.22 12.06
CA ILE A 20 2.24 24.07 10.72
C ILE A 20 0.73 23.88 10.85
N LEU A 21 -0.04 24.73 10.17
CA LEU A 21 -1.50 24.63 10.11
C LEU A 21 -1.91 23.88 8.84
N LEU A 22 -2.78 22.92 9.01
CA LEU A 22 -3.38 22.16 7.91
C LEU A 22 -4.89 22.33 7.99
N ASP A 23 -5.43 23.06 7.02
CA ASP A 23 -6.87 23.34 6.93
C ASP A 23 -7.56 22.31 6.04
N ASP A 24 -8.75 21.88 6.45
CA ASP A 24 -9.63 20.97 5.71
C ASP A 24 -8.94 19.67 5.31
N VAL A 25 -8.25 19.05 6.26
CA VAL A 25 -7.53 17.79 6.04
C VAL A 25 -8.18 16.62 6.78
N GLU A 26 -8.07 15.44 6.18
CA GLU A 26 -8.58 14.18 6.71
C GLU A 26 -7.48 13.10 6.71
N ASN A 27 -7.70 12.02 7.47
CA ASN A 27 -6.89 10.81 7.45
C ASN A 27 -5.38 11.08 7.62
N ILE A 28 -5.04 11.78 8.72
CA ILE A 28 -3.66 12.13 9.02
C ILE A 28 -2.94 10.91 9.61
N GLU A 29 -1.79 10.55 9.02
CA GLU A 29 -0.94 9.46 9.50
C GLU A 29 0.53 9.88 9.51
N PHE A 30 1.24 9.55 10.60
CA PHE A 30 2.68 9.80 10.74
C PHE A 30 3.49 8.57 10.33
N TYR A 31 4.65 8.79 9.71
CA TYR A 31 5.54 7.75 9.20
C TYR A 31 6.99 8.00 9.54
N ASN A 32 7.79 6.93 9.53
CA ASN A 32 9.24 6.97 9.74
C ASN A 32 9.64 7.72 11.00
N SER A 33 9.06 7.35 12.13
CA SER A 33 9.35 8.00 13.42
C SER A 33 9.17 9.53 13.34
N ASP A 34 8.01 9.94 12.82
CA ASP A 34 7.59 11.33 12.69
C ASP A 34 8.44 12.19 11.72
N GLN A 35 9.12 11.55 10.77
CA GLN A 35 9.84 12.27 9.70
C GLN A 35 8.97 12.64 8.51
N ALA A 36 7.83 12.00 8.36
CA ALA A 36 6.87 12.28 7.31
C ALA A 36 5.44 12.14 7.81
N LEU A 37 4.54 12.85 7.16
CA LEU A 37 3.12 12.89 7.45
C LEU A 37 2.37 12.75 6.13
N SER A 38 1.36 11.87 6.08
CA SER A 38 0.37 11.90 4.99
C SER A 38 -0.97 12.39 5.48
N TYR A 39 -1.70 13.04 4.60
CA TYR A 39 -3.07 13.47 4.82
C TYR A 39 -3.84 13.55 3.51
N GLN A 40 -5.16 13.60 3.60
CA GLN A 40 -6.05 13.77 2.46
C GLN A 40 -6.65 15.17 2.48
N LYS A 41 -6.76 15.77 1.31
CA LYS A 41 -7.37 17.09 1.11
C LYS A 41 -8.09 17.15 -0.23
N ALA A 42 -9.26 17.78 -0.26
CA ALA A 42 -9.94 18.10 -1.49
C ALA A 42 -9.21 19.22 -2.24
N ASP A 43 -9.08 19.11 -3.56
CA ASP A 43 -8.63 20.21 -4.41
C ASP A 43 -9.76 21.21 -4.69
N SER A 44 -9.47 22.26 -5.43
CA SER A 44 -10.44 23.29 -5.79
C SER A 44 -11.65 22.80 -6.62
N THR A 45 -11.57 21.59 -7.17
CA THR A 45 -12.65 20.93 -7.93
C THR A 45 -13.41 19.90 -7.09
N GLY A 46 -13.04 19.71 -5.81
CA GLY A 46 -13.63 18.74 -4.91
C GLY A 46 -13.06 17.33 -5.04
N ASN A 47 -12.04 17.11 -5.84
CA ASN A 47 -11.36 15.83 -5.94
C ASN A 47 -10.39 15.64 -4.77
N MET A 48 -10.52 14.50 -4.09
CA MET A 48 -9.60 14.17 -2.99
C MET A 48 -8.20 13.85 -3.53
N LYS A 49 -7.19 14.38 -2.85
CA LYS A 49 -5.78 14.07 -3.08
C LYS A 49 -5.14 13.56 -1.81
N THR A 50 -4.19 12.67 -1.93
CA THR A 50 -3.29 12.28 -0.82
C THR A 50 -2.02 13.09 -0.93
N ILE A 51 -1.65 13.74 0.15
CA ILE A 51 -0.45 14.58 0.24
C ILE A 51 0.50 13.93 1.23
N LEU A 52 1.75 13.72 0.83
CA LEU A 52 2.85 13.38 1.71
C LEU A 52 3.67 14.63 1.98
N MET A 53 3.88 14.95 3.24
CA MET A 53 4.72 16.06 3.66
C MET A 53 5.92 15.54 4.44
N GLU A 54 7.12 15.89 4.01
CA GLU A 54 8.35 15.61 4.74
C GLU A 54 8.50 16.59 5.91
N LEU A 55 8.82 16.09 7.08
CA LEU A 55 9.06 16.89 8.29
C LEU A 55 10.57 16.92 8.59
N PRO A 56 11.16 18.03 8.99
CA PRO A 56 10.59 19.35 9.20
C PRO A 56 10.62 20.27 7.97
N SER A 57 11.07 19.78 6.79
CA SER A 57 11.25 20.61 5.57
C SER A 57 9.95 21.22 5.06
N GLY A 58 8.81 20.57 5.32
CA GLY A 58 7.51 20.97 4.79
C GLY A 58 7.33 20.68 3.29
N ILE A 59 8.28 19.97 2.65
CA ILE A 59 8.19 19.61 1.24
C ILE A 59 7.00 18.66 1.04
N LYS A 60 6.08 19.04 0.16
CA LYS A 60 4.87 18.30 -0.15
C LYS A 60 4.96 17.60 -1.51
N LYS A 61 4.40 16.39 -1.57
CA LYS A 61 4.14 15.65 -2.80
C LYS A 61 2.69 15.24 -2.84
N GLU A 62 2.04 15.42 -3.96
CA GLU A 62 0.61 15.15 -4.16
C GLU A 62 0.41 13.98 -5.10
N TRP A 63 -0.61 13.16 -4.81
CA TRP A 63 -1.08 12.06 -5.66
C TRP A 63 -2.61 12.09 -5.76
N GLU A 64 -3.13 11.67 -6.88
CA GLU A 64 -4.58 11.45 -7.02
C GLU A 64 -5.05 10.37 -6.04
N TYR A 65 -6.19 10.61 -5.40
CA TYR A 65 -6.76 9.72 -4.37
C TYR A 65 -7.22 8.34 -4.88
N LYS A 66 -7.28 8.12 -6.16
CA LYS A 66 -7.73 6.82 -6.75
C LYS A 66 -6.96 5.61 -6.27
N GLU A 67 -5.87 5.81 -5.57
CA GLU A 67 -5.01 4.77 -5.02
C GLU A 67 -5.03 4.83 -3.50
N SER A 68 -5.36 3.71 -2.85
CA SER A 68 -5.13 3.56 -1.41
C SER A 68 -3.62 3.65 -1.15
N PHE A 69 -3.15 4.84 -0.88
CA PHE A 69 -1.74 5.13 -0.65
C PHE A 69 -1.38 4.84 0.81
N ARG A 70 -0.43 3.96 1.02
CA ARG A 70 0.08 3.63 2.36
C ARG A 70 1.62 3.65 2.34
N PRO A 71 2.27 4.63 2.95
CA PRO A 71 3.71 4.59 3.18
C PRO A 71 4.09 3.36 4.02
N VAL A 72 5.27 2.82 3.75
CA VAL A 72 5.80 1.65 4.44
C VAL A 72 6.87 2.11 5.42
N ASN A 73 6.58 2.00 6.72
CA ASN A 73 7.48 2.44 7.78
C ASN A 73 8.88 1.79 7.65
N GLY A 74 9.93 2.56 7.93
CA GLY A 74 11.31 2.10 7.83
C GLY A 74 11.84 1.95 6.41
N THR A 75 11.06 2.33 5.39
CA THR A 75 11.46 2.27 3.98
C THR A 75 11.17 3.57 3.25
N PRO A 76 11.85 3.86 2.12
CA PRO A 76 11.53 5.01 1.28
C PRO A 76 10.36 4.74 0.32
N TYR A 77 9.51 3.77 0.58
CA TYR A 77 8.45 3.34 -0.34
C TYR A 77 7.05 3.54 0.24
N SER A 78 6.10 3.65 -0.66
CA SER A 78 4.67 3.48 -0.40
C SER A 78 4.12 2.31 -1.20
N VAL A 79 3.03 1.74 -0.74
CA VAL A 79 2.26 0.74 -1.47
C VAL A 79 0.84 1.22 -1.66
N SER A 80 0.26 0.88 -2.81
CA SER A 80 -1.15 1.12 -3.10
C SER A 80 -1.71 -0.03 -3.92
N VAL A 81 -3.02 -0.29 -3.80
CA VAL A 81 -3.70 -1.28 -4.62
C VAL A 81 -4.74 -0.57 -5.48
N THR A 82 -4.61 -0.71 -6.79
CA THR A 82 -5.57 -0.18 -7.76
C THR A 82 -6.32 -1.32 -8.44
N ASN A 83 -7.60 -1.12 -8.70
CA ASN A 83 -8.35 -2.04 -9.56
C ASN A 83 -8.16 -1.61 -11.02
N VAL A 84 -7.58 -2.50 -11.83
CA VAL A 84 -7.50 -2.32 -13.28
C VAL A 84 -8.79 -2.87 -13.89
N PRO A 85 -9.60 -2.02 -14.54
CA PRO A 85 -10.88 -2.45 -15.09
C PRO A 85 -10.69 -3.47 -16.22
N LYS A 86 -11.75 -4.22 -16.51
CA LYS A 86 -11.79 -5.16 -17.63
C LYS A 86 -11.54 -4.42 -18.95
N ASP A 87 -10.59 -4.91 -19.73
CA ASP A 87 -10.42 -4.49 -21.12
C ASP A 87 -11.25 -5.41 -22.03
N THR A 88 -12.34 -4.85 -22.57
CA THR A 88 -13.24 -5.59 -23.44
C THR A 88 -12.69 -5.80 -24.85
N VAL A 89 -11.79 -4.94 -25.29
CA VAL A 89 -11.17 -5.00 -26.62
C VAL A 89 -10.14 -6.14 -26.69
N ASN A 90 -9.27 -6.20 -25.66
CA ASN A 90 -8.20 -7.21 -25.59
C ASN A 90 -8.60 -8.45 -24.76
N HIS A 91 -9.87 -8.54 -24.33
CA HIS A 91 -10.38 -9.64 -23.50
C HIS A 91 -9.62 -9.87 -22.19
N VAL A 92 -9.01 -8.82 -21.62
CA VAL A 92 -8.31 -8.90 -20.34
C VAL A 92 -9.32 -8.72 -19.21
N PRO A 93 -9.46 -9.68 -18.28
CA PRO A 93 -10.36 -9.52 -17.13
C PRO A 93 -9.85 -8.43 -16.19
N SER A 94 -10.76 -7.87 -15.37
CA SER A 94 -10.35 -6.95 -14.31
C SER A 94 -9.43 -7.64 -13.31
N PHE A 95 -8.45 -6.91 -12.78
CA PHE A 95 -7.52 -7.42 -11.79
C PHE A 95 -7.05 -6.30 -10.85
N ASN A 96 -6.56 -6.70 -9.69
CA ASN A 96 -5.91 -5.76 -8.78
C ASN A 96 -4.42 -5.68 -9.10
N ARG A 97 -3.92 -4.46 -9.09
CA ARG A 97 -2.50 -4.12 -9.27
C ARG A 97 -1.96 -3.53 -7.97
N LEU A 98 -0.87 -4.08 -7.46
CA LEU A 98 -0.10 -3.45 -6.41
C LEU A 98 0.95 -2.54 -7.05
N VAL A 99 0.99 -1.30 -6.60
CA VAL A 99 1.99 -0.31 -7.00
C VAL A 99 2.89 -0.03 -5.81
N VAL A 100 4.18 -0.28 -5.95
CA VAL A 100 5.22 0.09 -4.99
C VAL A 100 5.92 1.33 -5.54
N ARG A 101 5.79 2.45 -4.86
CA ARG A 101 6.35 3.73 -5.33
C ARG A 101 7.44 4.23 -4.39
N HIS A 102 8.57 4.59 -4.94
CA HIS A 102 9.62 5.26 -4.18
C HIS A 102 9.22 6.71 -3.90
N LEU A 103 9.11 7.08 -2.63
CA LEU A 103 8.56 8.37 -2.18
C LEU A 103 9.37 9.57 -2.68
N LYS A 104 10.70 9.45 -2.72
CA LYS A 104 11.58 10.53 -3.11
C LYS A 104 11.68 10.72 -4.62
N THR A 105 11.86 9.64 -5.38
CA THR A 105 12.07 9.70 -6.84
C THR A 105 10.79 9.60 -7.65
N GLY A 106 9.69 9.07 -7.08
CA GLY A 106 8.45 8.78 -7.78
C GLY A 106 8.49 7.51 -8.64
N THR A 107 9.65 6.84 -8.75
CA THR A 107 9.79 5.58 -9.49
C THR A 107 8.81 4.54 -8.94
N ALA A 108 8.07 3.87 -9.82
CA ALA A 108 7.06 2.90 -9.45
C ALA A 108 7.37 1.51 -10.00
N PHE A 109 7.18 0.49 -9.16
CA PHE A 109 7.18 -0.92 -9.51
C PHE A 109 5.75 -1.45 -9.43
N GLN A 110 5.35 -2.31 -10.35
CA GLN A 110 3.98 -2.79 -10.44
C GLN A 110 3.94 -4.32 -10.38
N ILE A 111 2.96 -4.85 -9.64
CA ILE A 111 2.68 -6.28 -9.56
C ILE A 111 1.23 -6.49 -9.97
N ASP A 112 1.01 -7.07 -11.13
CA ASP A 112 -0.32 -7.32 -11.66
C ASP A 112 -0.94 -8.61 -11.13
N SER A 113 -2.27 -8.65 -11.17
CA SER A 113 -3.08 -9.80 -10.78
C SER A 113 -2.88 -10.24 -9.33
N ILE A 114 -2.69 -9.26 -8.44
CA ILE A 114 -2.52 -9.55 -7.02
C ILE A 114 -3.87 -9.92 -6.39
N GLY A 115 -3.90 -11.02 -5.65
CA GLY A 115 -5.07 -11.42 -4.86
C GLY A 115 -4.99 -10.86 -3.45
N TYR A 116 -3.99 -11.30 -2.72
CA TYR A 116 -3.72 -10.91 -1.34
C TYR A 116 -2.22 -10.68 -1.15
N TYR A 117 -1.84 -9.77 -0.26
CA TYR A 117 -0.43 -9.54 0.08
C TYR A 117 -0.25 -9.18 1.55
N THR A 118 0.95 -9.42 2.05
CA THR A 118 1.41 -8.89 3.34
C THR A 118 2.86 -8.45 3.23
N LEU A 119 3.18 -7.41 3.99
CA LEU A 119 4.55 -6.92 4.13
C LEU A 119 5.17 -7.53 5.39
N TYR A 120 6.45 -7.85 5.32
CA TYR A 120 7.21 -8.37 6.44
C TYR A 120 8.65 -7.84 6.41
N ASN A 121 9.45 -8.18 7.41
CA ASN A 121 10.80 -7.66 7.58
C ASN A 121 10.81 -6.12 7.54
N GLU A 122 9.99 -5.51 8.41
CA GLU A 122 9.84 -4.05 8.49
C GLU A 122 9.44 -3.41 7.15
N GLY A 123 8.64 -4.11 6.35
CA GLY A 123 8.18 -3.64 5.04
C GLY A 123 9.20 -3.75 3.90
N ARG A 124 10.39 -4.30 4.15
CA ARG A 124 11.42 -4.46 3.11
C ARG A 124 11.13 -5.60 2.15
N SER A 125 10.25 -6.49 2.53
CA SER A 125 9.91 -7.69 1.78
C SER A 125 8.40 -7.86 1.71
N ILE A 126 7.95 -8.59 0.68
CA ILE A 126 6.55 -8.85 0.41
C ILE A 126 6.33 -10.33 0.12
N ILE A 127 5.23 -10.87 0.64
CA ILE A 127 4.65 -12.13 0.21
C ILE A 127 3.26 -11.84 -0.36
N PHE A 128 2.94 -12.45 -1.49
CA PHE A 128 1.67 -12.19 -2.17
C PHE A 128 1.19 -13.38 -2.99
N VAL A 129 -0.13 -13.46 -3.16
CA VAL A 129 -0.77 -14.40 -4.08
C VAL A 129 -0.94 -13.71 -5.42
N ARG A 130 -0.37 -14.28 -6.48
CA ARG A 130 -0.61 -13.87 -7.86
C ARG A 130 -1.69 -14.76 -8.46
N ARG A 131 -2.77 -14.15 -8.94
CA ARG A 131 -3.83 -14.85 -9.67
C ARG A 131 -3.38 -15.13 -11.10
N GLN A 132 -3.58 -16.38 -11.56
CA GLN A 132 -3.22 -16.82 -12.89
C GLN A 132 -4.41 -17.52 -13.56
N ALA A 133 -4.37 -17.67 -14.89
CA ALA A 133 -5.44 -18.34 -15.64
C ALA A 133 -5.68 -19.80 -15.18
N LYS A 134 -4.63 -20.50 -14.78
CA LYS A 134 -4.65 -21.93 -14.40
C LYS A 134 -4.32 -22.15 -12.90
N GLY A 135 -4.71 -21.24 -12.03
CA GLY A 135 -4.46 -21.39 -10.60
C GLY A 135 -3.83 -20.14 -10.00
N ASN A 136 -3.28 -20.27 -8.78
CA ASN A 136 -2.68 -19.17 -8.05
C ASN A 136 -1.24 -19.52 -7.69
N ALA A 137 -0.37 -18.52 -7.71
CA ALA A 137 1.01 -18.65 -7.28
C ALA A 137 1.23 -17.84 -5.99
N LEU A 138 1.84 -18.46 -4.99
CA LEU A 138 2.37 -17.75 -3.81
C LEU A 138 3.78 -17.30 -4.14
N CYS A 139 3.99 -15.99 -4.11
CA CYS A 139 5.24 -15.34 -4.48
C CYS A 139 5.80 -14.58 -3.27
N TYR A 140 7.11 -14.45 -3.24
CA TYR A 140 7.88 -13.84 -2.18
C TYR A 140 9.12 -13.14 -2.72
N GLY A 141 9.55 -12.07 -2.07
CA GLY A 141 10.80 -11.39 -2.40
C GLY A 141 10.94 -10.01 -1.77
N PRO A 142 12.00 -9.28 -2.13
CA PRO A 142 12.14 -7.88 -1.77
C PRO A 142 10.94 -7.05 -2.26
N LEU A 143 10.60 -5.96 -1.57
CA LEU A 143 9.45 -5.13 -1.92
C LEU A 143 9.47 -4.64 -3.38
N THR A 144 10.64 -4.43 -3.95
CA THR A 144 10.84 -3.98 -5.34
C THR A 144 11.24 -5.09 -6.30
N GLY A 145 11.18 -6.38 -5.88
CA GLY A 145 11.61 -7.54 -6.68
C GLY A 145 13.13 -7.78 -6.68
N PRO A 146 13.58 -8.83 -7.32
CA PRO A 146 12.81 -9.87 -8.02
C PRO A 146 12.02 -10.78 -7.07
N TYR A 147 10.94 -11.39 -7.59
CA TYR A 147 10.06 -12.28 -6.81
C TYR A 147 10.27 -13.74 -7.20
N GLN A 148 10.25 -14.61 -6.19
CA GLN A 148 10.30 -16.06 -6.36
C GLN A 148 8.91 -16.65 -6.15
N THR A 149 8.53 -17.65 -6.95
CA THR A 149 7.34 -18.45 -6.71
C THR A 149 7.72 -19.60 -5.78
N ILE A 150 7.10 -19.65 -4.60
CA ILE A 150 7.36 -20.69 -3.59
C ILE A 150 6.32 -21.80 -3.62
N TYR A 151 5.13 -21.52 -4.13
CA TYR A 151 4.06 -22.49 -4.31
C TYR A 151 3.20 -22.13 -5.51
N GLN A 152 2.72 -23.12 -6.23
CA GLN A 152 1.78 -22.95 -7.33
C GLN A 152 0.67 -24.00 -7.23
N SER A 153 -0.57 -23.52 -7.15
CA SER A 153 -1.76 -24.36 -7.18
C SER A 153 -2.17 -24.64 -8.61
N ALA A 154 -2.45 -25.89 -8.93
CA ALA A 154 -3.03 -26.29 -10.22
C ALA A 154 -4.54 -25.99 -10.31
N VAL A 155 -5.18 -25.64 -9.20
CA VAL A 155 -6.63 -25.41 -9.10
C VAL A 155 -6.89 -23.93 -8.86
N LYS A 156 -7.96 -23.38 -9.48
CA LYS A 156 -8.39 -21.98 -9.30
C LYS A 156 -8.81 -21.61 -7.86
N LYS A 157 -8.84 -22.58 -6.92
CA LYS A 157 -9.13 -22.30 -5.52
C LYS A 157 -7.94 -21.55 -4.91
N GLU A 158 -8.22 -20.38 -4.36
CA GLU A 158 -7.21 -19.60 -3.66
C GLU A 158 -6.66 -20.39 -2.48
N PRO A 159 -5.35 -20.37 -2.20
CA PRO A 159 -4.87 -20.71 -0.88
C PRO A 159 -5.56 -19.76 0.11
N VAL A 160 -6.40 -20.31 0.98
CA VAL A 160 -7.39 -19.54 1.73
C VAL A 160 -6.77 -18.62 2.77
N SER A 161 -5.56 -18.92 3.21
CA SER A 161 -4.76 -18.02 4.04
C SER A 161 -3.33 -18.53 4.16
N PHE A 162 -2.39 -17.61 4.33
CA PHE A 162 -1.09 -17.91 4.91
C PHE A 162 -0.92 -17.03 6.15
N SER A 163 -0.35 -17.59 7.19
CA SER A 163 0.07 -16.82 8.36
C SER A 163 1.60 -16.79 8.40
N LEU A 164 2.15 -15.62 8.66
CA LEU A 164 3.56 -15.49 8.99
C LEU A 164 3.67 -15.59 10.51
N ASP A 165 4.38 -16.58 11.00
CA ASP A 165 4.78 -16.59 12.40
C ASP A 165 5.97 -15.65 12.57
N THR A 166 5.70 -14.46 13.11
CA THR A 166 6.71 -13.42 13.34
C THR A 166 7.74 -13.81 14.40
N LYS A 167 7.53 -14.90 15.13
CA LYS A 167 8.48 -15.43 16.10
C LYS A 167 9.58 -16.27 15.46
N LEU A 168 9.34 -16.78 14.27
CA LEU A 168 10.35 -17.52 13.50
C LEU A 168 11.01 -16.56 12.51
N MET A 169 12.08 -15.90 12.94
CA MET A 169 12.97 -15.16 12.03
C MET A 169 13.68 -16.05 11.01
N THR A 170 13.30 -17.30 10.93
CA THR A 170 13.79 -18.34 10.02
C THR A 170 12.67 -18.79 9.11
N GLY A 171 12.18 -17.95 8.26
CA GLY A 171 11.45 -18.22 7.01
C GLY A 171 10.58 -19.48 6.85
N GLU A 172 10.01 -20.03 7.90
CA GLU A 172 9.07 -21.15 7.81
C GLU A 172 7.66 -20.62 7.56
N PHE A 173 7.10 -20.99 6.41
CA PHE A 173 5.73 -20.66 6.03
C PHE A 173 4.85 -21.87 6.29
N SER A 174 3.76 -21.72 7.06
CA SER A 174 2.72 -22.73 7.11
C SER A 174 1.62 -22.38 6.11
N ILE A 175 1.46 -23.20 5.09
CA ILE A 175 0.31 -23.15 4.19
C ILE A 175 -0.76 -24.04 4.79
N LYS A 176 -1.84 -23.45 5.31
CA LYS A 176 -3.03 -24.22 5.69
C LYS A 176 -3.89 -24.42 4.44
N ASP A 177 -3.75 -25.57 3.82
CA ASP A 177 -4.68 -26.03 2.80
C ASP A 177 -5.91 -26.59 3.53
N SER A 178 -6.96 -25.78 3.67
CA SER A 178 -8.23 -26.26 4.19
C SER A 178 -9.00 -26.92 3.05
N LEU A 179 -8.73 -28.18 2.80
CA LEU A 179 -9.57 -29.02 1.98
C LEU A 179 -10.90 -29.26 2.72
N TRP A 180 -11.93 -28.49 2.36
CA TRP A 180 -13.30 -28.83 2.69
C TRP A 180 -13.77 -29.89 1.69
N TYR A 181 -13.80 -31.14 2.13
CA TYR A 181 -14.58 -32.19 1.44
C TYR A 181 -16.03 -32.01 1.87
N ASN A 182 -16.91 -31.71 0.91
CA ASN A 182 -18.32 -32.01 0.96
C ASN A 182 -18.57 -33.30 0.19
#